data_f2dab42df63899e283f5dd4700750f1c
#
_entry.id   f2dab42df63899e283f5dd4700750f1c
#
_cell.length_a   1.000
_cell.length_b   1.000
_cell.length_c   1.000
_cell.angle_alpha   90.00
_cell.angle_beta   90.00
_cell.angle_gamma   90.00
#
_symmetry.space_group_name_H-M   'P 1'
#
loop_
_entity.id
_entity.type
_entity.pdbx_description
1 polymer ?
#
loop_
_entity_poly.entity_id
_entity_poly.type
_entity_poly.pdbx_seq_one_letter_code
_entity_poly.pdbx_strand_id
1 'polypeptide(L)'
;MAVIEMHSSWLAINSILGCPNGCKYCLLQATGDNNCFPKQLVSPKEAVKQLLAFKYYDEKIPLCLLPNTDVFVNPKNIKYLLELLDEIDKNDIRNDLVIITKCKITDDVINRVKKLKNDKGNNIVFYISYSGLGKDIEPRISEDVLKYNFKILNENNIDV
;
A
#
# COMPACT_ATOMS: atom_id res chain seq x y z
N MET A 1 17.02 -6.14 0.20
CA MET A 1 15.98 -5.16 0.61
C MET A 1 15.39 -5.64 1.92
N ALA A 2 15.32 -4.79 2.93
CA ALA A 2 14.73 -5.13 4.21
C ALA A 2 13.19 -5.12 4.11
N VAL A 3 12.53 -5.98 4.89
CA VAL A 3 11.06 -6.00 4.95
C VAL A 3 10.52 -4.75 5.63
N ILE A 4 11.21 -4.27 6.68
CA ILE A 4 10.87 -3.03 7.36
C ILE A 4 11.98 -2.03 7.14
N GLU A 5 11.64 -0.86 6.62
CA GLU A 5 12.59 0.22 6.35
C GLU A 5 12.10 1.54 6.91
N MET A 6 13.00 2.29 7.54
CA MET A 6 12.74 3.65 7.99
C MET A 6 12.95 4.64 6.85
N HIS A 7 11.94 5.44 6.56
CA HIS A 7 12.01 6.62 5.69
C HIS A 7 11.80 7.89 6.52
N SER A 8 12.01 9.05 5.91
CA SER A 8 11.84 10.34 6.61
C SER A 8 10.42 10.60 7.10
N SER A 9 9.39 10.01 6.47
CA SER A 9 7.97 10.29 6.73
C SER A 9 7.19 9.09 7.25
N TRP A 10 7.70 7.86 7.12
CA TRP A 10 7.01 6.63 7.52
C TRP A 10 7.96 5.45 7.72
N LEU A 11 7.44 4.40 8.36
CA LEU A 11 8.00 3.05 8.27
C LEU A 11 7.36 2.32 7.08
N ALA A 12 8.17 1.82 6.17
CA ALA A 12 7.71 1.03 5.03
C ALA A 12 7.65 -0.46 5.38
N ILE A 13 6.53 -1.13 5.05
CA ILE A 13 6.38 -2.58 5.11
C ILE A 13 6.55 -3.14 3.70
N ASN A 14 7.79 -3.50 3.32
CA ASN A 14 8.21 -3.95 2.00
C ASN A 14 8.08 -5.47 1.84
N SER A 15 6.96 -6.05 2.18
CA SER A 15 6.76 -7.51 2.18
C SER A 15 6.40 -8.12 0.82
N ILE A 16 6.14 -7.27 -0.19
CA ILE A 16 6.01 -7.64 -1.60
C ILE A 16 6.92 -6.75 -2.44
N LEU A 17 7.67 -7.33 -3.36
CA LEU A 17 8.57 -6.63 -4.26
C LEU A 17 8.19 -6.88 -5.71
N GLY A 18 8.25 -5.82 -6.52
CA GLY A 18 7.96 -5.85 -7.95
C GLY A 18 6.59 -5.29 -8.30
N CYS A 19 6.53 -4.54 -9.40
CA CYS A 19 5.32 -3.89 -9.88
C CYS A 19 5.26 -3.96 -11.41
N PRO A 20 4.20 -4.56 -12.00
CA PRO A 20 4.09 -4.67 -13.44
C PRO A 20 3.60 -3.39 -14.13
N ASN A 21 3.30 -2.31 -13.40
CA ASN A 21 2.80 -1.05 -14.00
C ASN A 21 3.80 -0.39 -14.95
N GLY A 22 5.11 -0.64 -14.77
CA GLY A 22 6.14 -0.21 -15.72
C GLY A 22 6.34 1.31 -15.84
N CYS A 23 5.97 2.09 -14.82
CA CYS A 23 6.11 3.55 -14.83
C CYS A 23 7.59 3.94 -14.99
N LYS A 24 7.90 4.81 -15.96
CA LYS A 24 9.29 5.16 -16.31
C LYS A 24 10.06 5.95 -15.23
N TYR A 25 9.37 6.57 -14.30
CA TYR A 25 9.97 7.31 -13.16
C TYR A 25 10.02 6.51 -11.86
N CYS A 26 9.61 5.24 -11.88
CA CYS A 26 9.52 4.42 -10.68
C CYS A 26 10.91 4.12 -10.09
N LEU A 27 11.05 4.26 -8.78
CA LEU A 27 12.31 3.93 -8.06
C LEU A 27 12.73 2.47 -8.25
N LEU A 28 11.77 1.56 -8.50
CA LEU A 28 12.05 0.16 -8.76
C LEU A 28 12.83 -0.09 -10.07
N GLN A 29 12.97 0.92 -10.94
CA GLN A 29 13.85 0.82 -12.11
C GLN A 29 15.31 0.64 -11.72
N ALA A 30 15.75 1.32 -10.67
CA ALA A 30 17.16 1.25 -10.22
C ALA A 30 17.54 -0.17 -9.75
N THR A 31 16.58 -0.97 -9.30
CA THR A 31 16.77 -2.35 -8.85
C THR A 31 16.36 -3.38 -9.89
N GLY A 32 15.80 -2.96 -11.04
CA GLY A 32 15.26 -3.85 -12.06
C GLY A 32 13.91 -4.49 -11.70
N ASP A 33 13.26 -4.06 -10.62
CA ASP A 33 12.00 -4.64 -10.12
C ASP A 33 10.75 -3.95 -10.67
N ASN A 34 10.89 -2.89 -11.46
CA ASN A 34 9.76 -2.34 -12.20
C ASN A 34 9.44 -3.23 -13.43
N ASN A 35 8.18 -3.20 -13.85
CA ASN A 35 7.66 -4.07 -14.92
C ASN A 35 7.84 -5.58 -14.64
N CYS A 36 7.96 -5.97 -13.37
CA CYS A 36 8.11 -7.35 -12.90
C CYS A 36 6.86 -7.83 -12.17
N PHE A 37 6.61 -9.13 -12.21
CA PHE A 37 5.54 -9.72 -11.40
C PHE A 37 5.86 -9.58 -9.90
N PRO A 38 4.85 -9.17 -9.08
CA PRO A 38 5.04 -9.07 -7.64
C PRO A 38 5.45 -10.41 -7.01
N LYS A 39 6.47 -10.36 -6.17
CA LYS A 39 6.97 -11.50 -5.40
C LYS A 39 6.78 -11.23 -3.91
N GLN A 40 6.04 -12.08 -3.25
CA GLN A 40 5.92 -12.07 -1.80
C GLN A 40 7.25 -12.49 -1.17
N LEU A 41 7.77 -11.69 -0.25
CA LEU A 41 9.02 -11.93 0.48
C LEU A 41 8.78 -12.66 1.80
N VAL A 42 7.75 -12.25 2.54
CA VAL A 42 7.34 -12.85 3.81
C VAL A 42 5.82 -12.89 3.91
N SER A 43 5.28 -13.67 4.86
CA SER A 43 3.84 -13.66 5.14
C SER A 43 3.41 -12.37 5.87
N PRO A 44 2.11 -12.00 5.84
CA PRO A 44 1.61 -10.85 6.60
C PRO A 44 1.92 -10.93 8.11
N LYS A 45 1.76 -12.10 8.70
CA LYS A 45 2.10 -12.37 10.10
C LYS A 45 3.60 -12.13 10.39
N GLU A 46 4.48 -12.61 9.52
CA GLU A 46 5.92 -12.39 9.69
C GLU A 46 6.30 -10.92 9.47
N ALA A 47 5.65 -10.22 8.54
CA ALA A 47 5.87 -8.78 8.33
C ALA A 47 5.51 -7.98 9.59
N VAL A 48 4.37 -8.25 10.22
CA VAL A 48 3.95 -7.59 11.46
C VAL A 48 4.89 -7.95 12.62
N LYS A 49 5.31 -9.20 12.72
CA LYS A 49 6.31 -9.61 13.74
C LYS A 49 7.62 -8.83 13.57
N GLN A 50 8.12 -8.68 12.35
CA GLN A 50 9.34 -7.92 12.08
C GLN A 50 9.13 -6.42 12.35
N LEU A 51 7.95 -5.86 12.06
CA LEU A 51 7.60 -4.49 12.39
C LEU A 51 7.69 -4.25 13.91
N LEU A 52 7.03 -5.08 14.70
CA LEU A 52 7.03 -4.93 16.17
C LEU A 52 8.40 -5.17 16.81
N ALA A 53 9.26 -5.96 16.17
CA ALA A 53 10.65 -6.17 16.60
C ALA A 53 11.62 -5.11 16.05
N PHE A 54 11.15 -4.19 15.20
CA PHE A 54 12.02 -3.20 14.59
C PHE A 54 12.45 -2.14 15.61
N LYS A 55 13.76 -1.91 15.71
CA LYS A 55 14.36 -1.05 16.72
C LYS A 55 13.77 0.37 16.81
N TYR A 56 13.31 0.89 15.67
CA TYR A 56 12.77 2.25 15.56
C TYR A 56 11.25 2.25 15.37
N TYR A 57 10.57 1.16 15.74
CA TYR A 57 9.11 1.15 15.74
C TYR A 57 8.58 2.11 16.79
N ASP A 58 7.68 3.00 16.38
CA ASP A 58 6.94 3.93 17.23
C ASP A 58 5.52 4.06 16.67
N GLU A 59 4.51 3.99 17.55
CA GLU A 59 3.10 4.08 17.19
C GLU A 59 2.70 5.42 16.55
N LYS A 60 3.52 6.45 16.70
CA LYS A 60 3.29 7.78 16.11
C LYS A 60 3.81 7.90 14.68
N ILE A 61 4.60 6.96 14.21
CA ILE A 61 5.15 6.99 12.86
C ILE A 61 4.17 6.30 11.91
N PRO A 62 3.72 6.95 10.82
CA PRO A 62 2.84 6.29 9.85
C PRO A 62 3.48 5.04 9.25
N LEU A 63 2.66 4.04 8.93
CA LEU A 63 3.08 2.82 8.24
C LEU A 63 2.68 2.89 6.76
N CYS A 64 3.66 2.89 5.86
CA CYS A 64 3.40 2.76 4.43
C CYS A 64 3.34 1.28 4.05
N LEU A 65 2.16 0.84 3.60
CA LEU A 65 1.90 -0.56 3.30
C LEU A 65 2.29 -0.87 1.86
N LEU A 66 3.24 -1.78 1.67
CA LEU A 66 3.64 -2.36 0.39
C LEU A 66 4.10 -1.34 -0.67
N PRO A 67 4.95 -0.33 -0.34
CA PRO A 67 5.33 0.72 -1.30
C PRO A 67 6.15 0.23 -2.49
N ASN A 68 6.72 -0.98 -2.43
CA ASN A 68 7.52 -1.58 -3.51
C ASN A 68 6.69 -2.42 -4.49
N THR A 69 5.36 -2.22 -4.49
CA THR A 69 4.42 -2.76 -5.48
C THR A 69 3.20 -1.85 -5.57
N ASP A 70 2.33 -2.08 -6.53
CA ASP A 70 0.97 -1.56 -6.45
C ASP A 70 0.06 -2.66 -5.90
N VAL A 71 -0.61 -2.37 -4.77
CA VAL A 71 -1.39 -3.38 -4.04
C VAL A 71 -2.57 -3.90 -4.84
N PHE A 72 -3.13 -3.07 -5.72
CA PHE A 72 -4.33 -3.40 -6.50
C PHE A 72 -4.00 -3.94 -7.90
N VAL A 73 -2.74 -4.23 -8.17
CA VAL A 73 -2.29 -4.70 -9.49
C VAL A 73 -2.75 -6.13 -9.83
N ASN A 74 -3.05 -6.93 -8.82
CA ASN A 74 -3.58 -8.29 -9.00
C ASN A 74 -4.30 -8.80 -7.74
N PRO A 75 -5.15 -9.83 -7.86
CA PRO A 75 -5.91 -10.38 -6.72
C PRO A 75 -5.06 -10.95 -5.59
N LYS A 76 -3.84 -11.44 -5.87
CA LYS A 76 -2.95 -11.99 -4.84
C LYS A 76 -2.42 -10.88 -3.92
N ASN A 77 -2.07 -9.72 -4.49
CA ASN A 77 -1.64 -8.57 -3.71
C ASN A 77 -2.79 -8.02 -2.86
N ILE A 78 -4.01 -7.95 -3.42
CA ILE A 78 -5.21 -7.51 -2.68
C ILE A 78 -5.47 -8.43 -1.49
N LYS A 79 -5.45 -9.76 -1.72
CA LYS A 79 -5.59 -10.75 -0.65
C LYS A 79 -4.52 -10.56 0.44
N TYR A 80 -3.26 -10.36 0.04
CA TYR A 80 -2.17 -10.12 0.96
C TYR A 80 -2.39 -8.84 1.79
N LEU A 81 -2.85 -7.75 1.16
CA LEU A 81 -3.17 -6.51 1.87
C LEU A 81 -4.27 -6.75 2.92
N LEU A 82 -5.34 -7.44 2.57
CA LEU A 82 -6.43 -7.76 3.51
C LEU A 82 -5.92 -8.58 4.71
N GLU A 83 -5.11 -9.60 4.47
CA GLU A 83 -4.47 -10.40 5.52
C GLU A 83 -3.50 -9.56 6.37
N LEU A 84 -2.78 -8.60 5.77
CA LEU A 84 -1.90 -7.68 6.50
C LEU A 84 -2.70 -6.74 7.41
N LEU A 85 -3.81 -6.19 6.91
CA LEU A 85 -4.74 -5.38 7.71
C LEU A 85 -5.37 -6.18 8.87
N ASP A 86 -5.62 -7.48 8.66
CA ASP A 86 -6.09 -8.37 9.73
C ASP A 86 -5.01 -8.62 10.81
N GLU A 87 -3.76 -8.78 10.41
CA GLU A 87 -2.66 -8.92 11.38
C GLU A 87 -2.37 -7.59 12.13
N ILE A 88 -2.51 -6.44 11.47
CA ILE A 88 -2.43 -5.10 12.09
C ILE A 88 -3.53 -4.96 13.16
N ASP A 89 -4.78 -5.29 12.83
CA ASP A 89 -5.92 -5.25 13.74
C ASP A 89 -5.73 -6.19 14.95
N LYS A 90 -5.34 -7.43 14.68
CA LYS A 90 -5.12 -8.47 15.70
C LYS A 90 -4.02 -8.12 16.70
N ASN A 91 -2.99 -7.43 16.26
CA ASN A 91 -1.87 -7.00 17.12
C ASN A 91 -2.09 -5.61 17.72
N ASP A 92 -3.27 -5.03 17.57
CA ASP A 92 -3.66 -3.72 18.11
C ASP A 92 -2.74 -2.57 17.70
N ILE A 93 -2.23 -2.61 16.46
CA ILE A 93 -1.36 -1.57 15.89
C ILE A 93 -2.22 -0.36 15.54
N ARG A 94 -1.89 0.79 16.11
CA ARG A 94 -2.69 2.03 16.04
C ARG A 94 -2.09 3.11 15.14
N ASN A 95 -0.97 2.85 14.52
CA ASN A 95 -0.33 3.78 13.60
C ASN A 95 -1.30 4.24 12.49
N ASP A 96 -1.11 5.45 11.99
CA ASP A 96 -1.68 5.88 10.72
C ASP A 96 -1.18 4.98 9.59
N LEU A 97 -2.05 4.61 8.67
CA LEU A 97 -1.73 3.71 7.56
C LEU A 97 -1.75 4.49 6.24
N VAL A 98 -0.74 4.29 5.42
CA VAL A 98 -0.60 4.87 4.09
C VAL A 98 -0.61 3.77 3.04
N ILE A 99 -1.47 3.91 2.03
CA ILE A 99 -1.56 3.00 0.88
C ILE A 99 -1.37 3.81 -0.40
N ILE A 100 -0.35 3.47 -1.20
CA ILE A 100 -0.06 4.17 -2.45
C ILE A 100 -0.54 3.32 -3.62
N THR A 101 -1.34 3.86 -4.53
CA THR A 101 -1.82 3.12 -5.69
C THR A 101 -2.06 3.99 -6.92
N LYS A 102 -2.04 3.34 -8.09
CA LYS A 102 -2.50 3.83 -9.41
C LYS A 102 -3.61 2.94 -9.97
N CYS A 103 -3.82 1.77 -9.36
CA CYS A 103 -4.80 0.79 -9.80
C CYS A 103 -6.17 1.00 -9.11
N LYS A 104 -7.19 0.33 -9.64
CA LYS A 104 -8.55 0.43 -9.11
C LYS A 104 -8.64 -0.18 -7.71
N ILE A 105 -9.08 0.63 -6.75
CA ILE A 105 -9.38 0.18 -5.38
C ILE A 105 -10.63 -0.69 -5.39
N THR A 106 -10.62 -1.76 -4.58
CA THR A 106 -11.71 -2.74 -4.50
C THR A 106 -12.58 -2.53 -3.27
N ASP A 107 -13.86 -2.90 -3.37
CA ASP A 107 -14.85 -2.67 -2.31
C ASP A 107 -14.54 -3.43 -1.02
N ASP A 108 -13.94 -4.62 -1.12
CA ASP A 108 -13.52 -5.41 0.04
C ASP A 108 -12.43 -4.69 0.87
N VAL A 109 -11.46 -4.05 0.20
CA VAL A 109 -10.46 -3.21 0.88
C VAL A 109 -11.11 -1.98 1.50
N ILE A 110 -12.00 -1.28 0.79
CA ILE A 110 -12.75 -0.13 1.34
C ILE A 110 -13.49 -0.54 2.62
N ASN A 111 -14.21 -1.67 2.58
CA ASN A 111 -14.95 -2.16 3.73
C ASN A 111 -14.03 -2.51 4.91
N ARG A 112 -12.88 -3.13 4.63
CA ARG A 112 -11.90 -3.49 5.67
C ARG A 112 -11.26 -2.26 6.31
N VAL A 113 -10.90 -1.28 5.50
CA VAL A 113 -10.34 0.01 5.94
C VAL A 113 -11.33 0.78 6.82
N LYS A 114 -12.60 0.87 6.42
CA LYS A 114 -13.66 1.48 7.23
C LYS A 114 -13.82 0.81 8.58
N LYS A 115 -13.76 -0.52 8.63
CA LYS A 115 -13.83 -1.26 9.88
C LYS A 115 -12.66 -0.90 10.79
N LEU A 116 -11.43 -0.88 10.30
CA LEU A 116 -10.26 -0.47 11.09
C LEU A 116 -10.39 0.96 11.61
N LYS A 117 -10.81 1.90 10.75
CA LYS A 117 -11.01 3.32 11.15
C LYS A 117 -12.04 3.44 12.27
N ASN A 118 -13.17 2.74 12.16
CA ASN A 118 -14.27 2.81 13.13
C ASN A 118 -13.96 2.08 14.44
N ASP A 119 -13.42 0.88 14.36
CA ASP A 119 -13.25 -0.01 15.53
C ASP A 119 -11.96 0.32 16.31
N LYS A 120 -10.94 0.80 15.61
CA LYS A 120 -9.59 0.96 16.15
C LYS A 120 -9.07 2.39 16.15
N GLY A 121 -9.69 3.29 15.38
CA GLY A 121 -9.29 4.68 15.26
C GLY A 121 -8.03 4.91 14.41
N ASN A 122 -7.58 3.91 13.65
CA ASN A 122 -6.49 4.13 12.69
C ASN A 122 -6.92 5.19 11.68
N ASN A 123 -6.09 6.18 11.44
CA ASN A 123 -6.23 7.04 10.27
C ASN A 123 -5.64 6.32 9.05
N ILE A 124 -6.36 6.29 7.93
CA ILE A 124 -5.93 5.59 6.72
C ILE A 124 -6.03 6.53 5.54
N VAL A 125 -4.88 6.76 4.89
CA VAL A 125 -4.74 7.69 3.78
C VAL A 125 -4.34 6.93 2.52
N PHE A 126 -5.04 7.18 1.42
CA PHE A 126 -4.67 6.67 0.10
C PHE A 126 -3.95 7.76 -0.69
N TYR A 127 -2.74 7.47 -1.15
CA TYR A 127 -2.04 8.31 -2.11
C TYR A 127 -2.30 7.80 -3.53
N ILE A 128 -3.13 8.53 -4.27
CA ILE A 128 -3.42 8.25 -5.67
C ILE A 128 -2.30 8.85 -6.51
N SER A 129 -1.35 8.03 -6.89
CA SER A 129 -0.16 8.49 -7.61
C SER A 129 -0.43 8.64 -9.11
N TYR A 130 -0.29 9.84 -9.64
CA TYR A 130 -0.52 10.18 -11.05
C TYR A 130 0.44 11.27 -11.53
N SER A 131 1.17 11.03 -12.61
CA SER A 131 2.10 12.02 -13.18
C SER A 131 1.46 12.97 -14.18
N GLY A 132 0.36 12.58 -14.83
CA GLY A 132 -0.25 13.32 -15.92
C GLY A 132 0.53 13.32 -17.24
N LEU A 133 1.63 12.56 -17.33
CA LEU A 133 2.55 12.55 -18.48
C LEU A 133 2.16 11.56 -19.60
N GLY A 134 0.98 10.92 -19.47
CA GLY A 134 0.43 10.02 -20.47
C GLY A 134 1.02 8.61 -20.47
N LYS A 135 0.50 7.78 -21.39
CA LYS A 135 0.78 6.33 -21.46
C LYS A 135 2.23 5.98 -21.80
N ASP A 136 2.98 6.88 -22.41
CA ASP A 136 4.41 6.66 -22.66
C ASP A 136 5.23 6.59 -21.37
N ILE A 137 4.77 7.27 -20.31
CA ILE A 137 5.41 7.32 -19.01
C ILE A 137 4.73 6.38 -18.00
N GLU A 138 3.40 6.27 -18.06
CA GLU A 138 2.56 5.42 -17.20
C GLU A 138 1.70 4.46 -18.05
N PRO A 139 2.28 3.40 -18.64
CA PRO A 139 1.64 2.61 -19.70
C PRO A 139 0.34 1.91 -19.30
N ARG A 140 0.14 1.64 -18.00
CA ARG A 140 -1.03 0.89 -17.50
C ARG A 140 -2.01 1.73 -16.69
N ILE A 141 -1.81 3.05 -16.65
CA ILE A 141 -2.67 3.92 -15.83
C ILE A 141 -3.86 4.41 -16.67
N SER A 142 -5.03 4.46 -16.02
CA SER A 142 -6.29 4.95 -16.60
C SER A 142 -6.83 6.11 -15.76
N GLU A 143 -7.08 7.25 -16.40
CA GLU A 143 -7.70 8.42 -15.74
C GLU A 143 -9.08 8.08 -15.16
N ASP A 144 -9.86 7.24 -15.81
CA ASP A 144 -11.18 6.84 -15.32
C ASP A 144 -11.07 6.02 -14.03
N VAL A 145 -10.03 5.19 -13.91
CA VAL A 145 -9.72 4.46 -12.66
C VAL A 145 -9.34 5.44 -11.55
N LEU A 146 -8.54 6.46 -11.87
CA LEU A 146 -8.15 7.47 -10.87
C LEU A 146 -9.36 8.26 -10.39
N LYS A 147 -10.21 8.73 -11.32
CA LYS A 147 -11.48 9.42 -10.99
C LYS A 147 -12.40 8.54 -10.13
N TYR A 148 -12.52 7.25 -10.47
CA TYR A 148 -13.26 6.28 -9.66
C TYR A 148 -12.69 6.19 -8.24
N ASN A 149 -11.35 6.08 -8.09
CA ASN A 149 -10.71 5.98 -6.79
C ASN A 149 -11.00 7.22 -5.91
N PHE A 150 -10.85 8.43 -6.44
CA PHE A 150 -11.21 9.66 -5.72
C PHE A 150 -12.68 9.65 -5.29
N LYS A 151 -13.58 9.25 -6.18
CA LYS A 151 -15.01 9.19 -5.89
C LYS A 151 -15.30 8.21 -4.76
N ILE A 152 -14.83 6.96 -4.85
CA ILE A 152 -15.15 5.92 -3.85
C ILE A 152 -14.53 6.23 -2.48
N LEU A 153 -13.34 6.83 -2.42
CA LEU A 153 -12.71 7.25 -1.17
C LEU A 153 -13.52 8.38 -0.50
N ASN A 154 -13.90 9.42 -1.26
CA ASN A 154 -14.75 10.50 -0.76
C ASN A 154 -16.11 10.02 -0.25
N GLU A 155 -16.82 9.18 -1.02
CA GLU A 155 -18.12 8.61 -0.64
C GLU A 155 -18.05 7.76 0.65
N ASN A 156 -16.87 7.26 1.00
CA ASN A 156 -16.63 6.47 2.20
C ASN A 156 -15.91 7.22 3.33
N ASN A 157 -15.71 8.54 3.21
CA ASN A 157 -14.98 9.38 4.18
C ASN A 157 -13.59 8.83 4.52
N ILE A 158 -12.86 8.35 3.49
CA ILE A 158 -11.47 7.91 3.59
C ILE A 158 -10.58 8.99 2.98
N ASP A 159 -9.49 9.33 3.67
CA ASP A 159 -8.59 10.41 3.27
C ASP A 159 -7.78 10.03 2.00
N VAL A 160 -7.55 11.02 1.14
CA VAL A 160 -6.84 10.88 -0.13
C VAL A 160 -5.92 12.08 -0.40
#